data_65346bc07aa0b102885ea0521e8ea0bb
#
_entry.id   65346bc07aa0b102885ea0521e8ea0bb
#
_cell.length_a   1.000
_cell.length_b   1.000
_cell.length_c   1.000
_cell.angle_alpha   90.00
_cell.angle_beta   90.00
_cell.angle_gamma   90.00
#
_symmetry.space_group_name_H-M   'P 1'
#
loop_
_entity.id
_entity.type
_entity.pdbx_description
1 polymer ?
#
loop_
_entity_poly.entity_id
_entity_poly.type
_entity_poly.pdbx_seq_one_letter_code
_entity_poly.pdbx_strand_id
1 'polypeptide(L)'
;VRAIDLRYLERWNAARHKPALRQMGIDEIHLGKKQKFLTVVSNLESGEPLWFGPGRKKETLDEYFRTQLSARQRRGIEAACVDMWEPYRLSIEEWAPNCRVGTTSSMFCSTPTAPLTKCGGRSFSARAAAGAGW
;
A
#
# COMPACT_ATOMS: atom_id res chain seq x y z
N VAL A 1 -6.33 32.07 4.51
CA VAL A 1 -5.19 31.27 4.98
C VAL A 1 -5.34 29.82 4.51
N ARG A 2 -6.44 29.16 4.85
CA ARG A 2 -6.67 27.76 4.47
C ARG A 2 -6.65 27.51 2.96
N ALA A 3 -7.23 28.40 2.16
CA ALA A 3 -7.23 28.29 0.70
C ALA A 3 -5.82 28.45 0.08
N ILE A 4 -4.98 29.28 0.69
CA ILE A 4 -3.60 29.48 0.28
C ILE A 4 -2.78 28.22 0.58
N ASP A 5 -2.96 27.64 1.75
CA ASP A 5 -2.27 26.42 2.16
C ASP A 5 -2.60 25.23 1.24
N LEU A 6 -3.86 25.08 0.88
CA LEU A 6 -4.28 24.03 -0.06
C LEU A 6 -3.66 24.20 -1.45
N ARG A 7 -3.64 25.43 -1.99
CA ARG A 7 -2.98 25.72 -3.28
C ARG A 7 -1.49 25.44 -3.25
N TYR A 8 -0.84 25.77 -2.14
CA TYR A 8 0.57 25.49 -1.97
C TYR A 8 0.84 23.99 -1.94
N LEU A 9 0.07 23.23 -1.19
CA LEU A 9 0.16 21.78 -1.08
C LEU A 9 -0.11 21.09 -2.42
N GLU A 10 -1.09 21.58 -3.18
CA GLU A 10 -1.39 21.07 -4.52
C GLU A 10 -0.22 21.28 -5.49
N ARG A 11 0.36 22.50 -5.51
CA ARG A 11 1.54 22.82 -6.32
C ARG A 11 2.75 21.99 -5.92
N TRP A 12 2.99 21.88 -4.63
CA TRP A 12 4.09 21.09 -4.09
C TRP A 12 3.94 19.62 -4.48
N ASN A 13 2.75 19.06 -4.31
CA ASN A 13 2.47 17.68 -4.66
C ASN A 13 2.57 17.42 -6.18
N ALA A 14 2.16 18.38 -7.01
CA ALA A 14 2.31 18.27 -8.46
C ALA A 14 3.76 18.36 -8.94
N ALA A 15 4.57 19.20 -8.29
CA ALA A 15 5.98 19.39 -8.63
C ALA A 15 6.89 18.30 -8.07
N ARG A 16 6.43 17.56 -7.07
CA ARG A 16 7.22 16.53 -6.40
C ARG A 16 7.50 15.35 -7.33
N HIS A 17 8.76 14.91 -7.39
CA HIS A 17 9.10 13.66 -8.05
C HIS A 17 8.41 12.49 -7.35
N LYS A 18 7.58 11.77 -8.09
CA LYS A 18 6.91 10.57 -7.58
C LYS A 18 7.74 9.35 -7.97
N PRO A 19 8.40 8.69 -7.01
CA PRO A 19 9.14 7.47 -7.31
C PRO A 19 8.18 6.37 -7.80
N ALA A 20 8.72 5.39 -8.50
CA ALA A 20 7.94 4.24 -8.94
C ALA A 20 7.33 3.52 -7.70
N LEU A 21 6.03 3.30 -7.74
CA LEU A 21 5.33 2.62 -6.67
C LEU A 21 5.44 1.10 -6.88
N ARG A 22 6.28 0.45 -6.12
CA ARG A 22 6.48 -1.00 -6.17
C ARG A 22 5.76 -1.72 -5.03
N GLN A 23 5.77 -1.12 -3.87
CA GLN A 23 5.13 -1.65 -2.67
C GLN A 23 4.11 -0.65 -2.13
N MET A 24 2.86 -1.04 -2.11
CA MET A 24 1.75 -0.18 -1.74
C MET A 24 1.14 -0.60 -0.40
N GLY A 25 0.92 0.35 0.49
CA GLY A 25 0.15 0.17 1.71
C GLY A 25 -1.22 0.82 1.57
N ILE A 26 -2.24 0.14 2.04
CA ILE A 26 -3.61 0.66 2.10
C ILE A 26 -4.10 0.53 3.53
N ASP A 27 -4.49 1.64 4.10
CA ASP A 27 -4.94 1.75 5.49
C ASP A 27 -6.21 2.60 5.57
N GLU A 28 -6.88 2.53 6.70
CA GLU A 28 -8.09 3.29 6.98
C GLU A 28 -7.90 4.19 8.20
N ILE A 29 -8.28 5.43 8.06
CA ILE A 29 -8.34 6.37 9.18
C ILE A 29 -9.80 6.64 9.52
N HIS A 30 -10.17 6.44 10.76
CA HIS A 30 -11.49 6.76 11.28
C HIS A 30 -11.56 8.24 11.70
N LEU A 31 -12.41 9.01 11.05
CA LEU A 31 -12.56 10.45 11.27
C LEU A 31 -13.69 10.81 12.25
N GLY A 32 -13.73 10.20 13.42
CA GLY A 32 -14.62 10.60 14.51
C GLY A 32 -16.04 10.03 14.48
N LYS A 33 -16.97 10.70 15.17
CA LYS A 33 -18.27 10.16 15.65
C LYS A 33 -19.29 9.74 14.57
N LYS A 34 -19.10 10.05 13.31
CA LYS A 34 -20.08 9.74 12.25
C LYS A 34 -19.62 8.58 11.34
N GLN A 35 -18.80 7.68 11.84
CA GLN A 35 -18.26 6.54 11.08
C GLN A 35 -17.71 6.96 9.69
N LYS A 36 -17.09 8.13 9.64
CA LYS A 36 -16.41 8.57 8.44
C LYS A 36 -15.03 7.95 8.37
N PHE A 37 -14.78 7.24 7.30
CA PHE A 37 -13.49 6.64 7.03
C PHE A 37 -12.78 7.39 5.91
N LEU A 38 -11.47 7.41 5.99
CA LEU A 38 -10.59 7.91 4.97
C LEU A 38 -9.65 6.78 4.57
N THR A 39 -9.66 6.42 3.30
CA THR A 39 -8.69 5.46 2.75
C THR A 39 -7.38 6.18 2.50
N VAL A 40 -6.29 5.62 2.98
CA VAL A 40 -4.95 6.15 2.77
C VAL A 40 -4.14 5.16 1.95
N VAL A 41 -3.55 5.64 0.87
CA VAL A 41 -2.60 4.88 0.07
C VAL A 41 -1.20 5.42 0.32
N SER A 42 -0.28 4.56 0.69
CA SER A 42 1.10 4.92 1.01
C SER A 42 2.09 4.08 0.22
N ASN A 43 3.28 4.63 0.03
CA ASN A 43 4.41 3.88 -0.48
C ASN A 43 5.14 3.23 0.70
N LEU A 44 5.18 1.91 0.76
CA LEU A 44 5.82 1.19 1.87
C LEU A 44 7.34 1.28 1.84
N GLU A 45 7.94 1.52 0.69
CA GLU A 45 9.40 1.68 0.58
C GLU A 45 9.87 3.00 1.19
N SER A 46 9.14 4.08 0.98
CA SER A 46 9.48 5.41 1.52
C SER A 46 8.72 5.77 2.80
N GLY A 47 7.63 5.08 3.10
CA GLY A 47 6.73 5.43 4.20
C GLY A 47 5.85 6.65 3.94
N GLU A 48 5.86 7.18 2.73
CA GLU A 48 5.10 8.39 2.40
C GLU A 48 3.65 8.09 2.04
N PRO A 49 2.70 8.86 2.58
CA PRO A 49 1.33 8.83 2.09
C PRO A 49 1.26 9.46 0.70
N LEU A 50 0.61 8.77 -0.23
CA LEU A 50 0.50 9.20 -1.63
C LEU A 50 -0.86 9.79 -1.95
N TRP A 51 -1.90 9.26 -1.33
CA TRP A 51 -3.27 9.65 -1.63
C TRP A 51 -4.21 9.39 -0.47
N PHE A 52 -5.26 10.21 -0.40
CA PHE A 52 -6.33 10.10 0.58
C PHE A 52 -7.67 10.13 -0.15
N GLY A 53 -8.51 9.15 0.09
CA GLY A 53 -9.84 9.05 -0.50
C GLY A 53 -10.95 8.93 0.54
N PRO A 54 -12.10 9.57 0.33
CA PRO A 54 -13.21 9.50 1.27
C PRO A 54 -13.89 8.13 1.24
N GLY A 55 -14.17 7.58 2.41
CA GLY A 55 -14.83 6.28 2.56
C GLY A 55 -13.87 5.10 2.57
N ARG A 56 -14.44 3.91 2.60
CA ARG A 56 -13.72 2.63 2.60
C ARG A 56 -14.34 1.62 1.64
N LYS A 57 -14.72 2.07 0.47
CA LYS A 57 -15.36 1.24 -0.54
C LYS A 57 -14.36 0.81 -1.61
N LYS A 58 -14.69 -0.25 -2.33
CA LYS A 58 -13.93 -0.68 -3.51
C LYS A 58 -13.76 0.47 -4.51
N GLU A 59 -14.86 1.19 -4.77
CA GLU A 59 -14.89 2.32 -5.69
C GLU A 59 -13.94 3.44 -5.32
N THR A 60 -13.69 3.66 -4.03
CA THR A 60 -12.72 4.64 -3.53
C THR A 60 -11.32 4.30 -4.01
N LEU A 61 -10.93 3.04 -3.91
CA LEU A 61 -9.61 2.59 -4.36
C LEU A 61 -9.53 2.48 -5.88
N ASP A 62 -10.61 2.09 -6.55
CA ASP A 62 -10.71 2.08 -8.02
C ASP A 62 -10.47 3.48 -8.60
N GLU A 63 -11.01 4.51 -7.96
CA GLU A 63 -10.77 5.90 -8.35
C GLU A 63 -9.28 6.28 -8.25
N TYR A 64 -8.60 5.86 -7.20
CA TYR A 64 -7.16 6.06 -7.07
C TYR A 64 -6.39 5.43 -8.23
N PHE A 65 -6.64 4.18 -8.54
CA PHE A 65 -5.98 3.50 -9.64
C PHE A 65 -6.25 4.15 -11.00
N ARG A 66 -7.47 4.63 -11.20
CA ARG A 66 -7.88 5.26 -12.45
C ARG A 66 -7.29 6.66 -12.63
N THR A 67 -7.28 7.48 -11.56
CA THR A 67 -6.93 8.90 -11.65
C THR A 67 -5.47 9.18 -11.36
N GLN A 68 -4.82 8.42 -10.48
CA GLN A 68 -3.48 8.71 -9.99
C GLN A 68 -2.38 7.86 -10.64
N LEU A 69 -2.74 6.73 -11.22
CA LEU A 69 -1.78 5.79 -11.79
C LEU A 69 -2.05 5.51 -13.26
N SER A 70 -1.00 5.58 -14.06
CA SER A 70 -1.04 5.10 -15.45
C SER A 70 -1.06 3.57 -15.51
N ALA A 71 -1.43 3.00 -16.65
CA ALA A 71 -1.40 1.56 -16.87
C ALA A 71 -0.01 0.94 -16.62
N ARG A 72 1.04 1.67 -16.98
CA ARG A 72 2.43 1.26 -16.75
C ARG A 72 2.77 1.21 -15.26
N GLN A 73 2.36 2.23 -14.51
CA GLN A 73 2.59 2.30 -13.06
C GLN A 73 1.83 1.19 -12.32
N ARG A 74 0.60 0.92 -12.70
CA ARG A 74 -0.20 -0.19 -12.13
C ARG A 74 0.47 -1.55 -12.32
N ARG A 75 1.03 -1.81 -13.50
CA ARG A 75 1.79 -3.05 -13.77
C ARG A 75 3.09 -3.15 -12.99
N GLY A 76 3.65 -2.03 -12.58
CA GLY A 76 4.87 -1.97 -11.77
C GLY A 76 4.67 -2.24 -10.28
N ILE A 77 3.43 -2.32 -9.81
CA ILE A 77 3.13 -2.65 -8.41
C ILE A 77 3.36 -4.15 -8.19
N GLU A 78 4.31 -4.47 -7.34
CA GLU A 78 4.72 -5.84 -7.06
C GLU A 78 4.01 -6.43 -5.84
N ALA A 79 3.76 -5.60 -4.84
CA ALA A 79 3.12 -6.01 -3.60
C ALA A 79 2.20 -4.92 -3.03
N ALA A 80 1.10 -5.35 -2.42
CA ALA A 80 0.21 -4.50 -1.67
C ALA A 80 -0.09 -5.10 -0.31
N CYS A 81 0.00 -4.27 0.72
CA CYS A 81 -0.40 -4.62 2.07
C CYS A 81 -1.75 -3.97 2.38
N VAL A 82 -2.71 -4.78 2.76
CA VAL A 82 -4.05 -4.32 3.17
C VAL A 82 -4.39 -4.87 4.54
N ASP A 83 -5.12 -4.11 5.32
CA ASP A 83 -5.60 -4.59 6.61
C ASP A 83 -6.93 -5.34 6.45
N MET A 84 -6.84 -6.60 6.03
CA MET A 84 -7.92 -7.60 6.00
C MET A 84 -9.27 -7.16 5.39
N TRP A 85 -9.30 -6.10 4.56
CA TRP A 85 -10.53 -5.60 3.97
C TRP A 85 -10.71 -6.12 2.54
N GLU A 86 -11.66 -7.02 2.37
CA GLU A 86 -11.95 -7.71 1.10
C GLU A 86 -12.18 -6.77 -0.09
N PRO A 87 -12.94 -5.67 0.01
CA PRO A 87 -13.13 -4.75 -1.11
C PRO A 87 -11.84 -4.18 -1.69
N TYR A 88 -10.84 -3.94 -0.87
CA TYR A 88 -9.55 -3.45 -1.36
C TYR A 88 -8.77 -4.53 -2.11
N ARG A 89 -8.84 -5.75 -1.63
CA ARG A 89 -8.24 -6.89 -2.32
C ARG A 89 -8.79 -7.06 -3.73
N LEU A 90 -10.11 -7.02 -3.87
CA LEU A 90 -10.78 -7.12 -5.17
C LEU A 90 -10.39 -5.99 -6.12
N SER A 91 -10.28 -4.76 -5.61
CA SER A 91 -9.81 -3.63 -6.41
C SER A 91 -8.37 -3.81 -6.89
N ILE A 92 -7.48 -4.27 -6.02
CA ILE A 92 -6.08 -4.51 -6.38
C ILE A 92 -5.97 -5.62 -7.44
N GLU A 93 -6.69 -6.71 -7.28
CA GLU A 93 -6.69 -7.82 -8.24
C GLU A 93 -7.19 -7.38 -9.62
N GLU A 94 -8.16 -6.47 -9.67
CA GLU A 94 -8.69 -5.93 -10.92
C GLU A 94 -7.72 -4.97 -11.61
N TRP A 95 -7.14 -4.03 -10.86
CA TRP A 95 -6.34 -2.93 -11.41
C TRP A 95 -4.83 -3.20 -11.48
N ALA A 96 -4.33 -4.07 -10.63
CA ALA A 96 -2.93 -4.45 -10.55
C ALA A 96 -2.76 -5.97 -10.53
N PRO A 97 -2.99 -6.66 -11.65
CA PRO A 97 -3.02 -8.13 -11.70
C PRO A 97 -1.67 -8.79 -11.37
N ASN A 98 -0.58 -8.07 -11.50
CA ASN A 98 0.76 -8.57 -11.16
C ASN A 98 1.10 -8.38 -9.67
N CYS A 99 0.23 -7.70 -8.92
CA CYS A 99 0.46 -7.38 -7.53
C CYS A 99 0.14 -8.57 -6.62
N ARG A 100 1.03 -8.84 -5.68
CA ARG A 100 0.78 -9.80 -4.60
C ARG A 100 0.15 -9.08 -3.43
N VAL A 101 -1.04 -9.51 -3.05
CA VAL A 101 -1.77 -8.94 -1.91
C VAL A 101 -1.43 -9.73 -0.67
N GLY A 102 -0.96 -9.04 0.36
CA GLY A 102 -0.70 -9.60 1.68
C GLY A 102 -1.43 -8.83 2.76
N THR A 103 -1.73 -9.50 3.86
CA THR A 103 -2.15 -8.83 5.09
C THR A 103 -0.94 -8.25 5.81
N THR A 104 -1.17 -7.33 6.76
CA THR A 104 -0.12 -6.72 7.57
C THR A 104 0.80 -7.78 8.22
N SER A 105 0.23 -8.88 8.69
CA SER A 105 0.99 -9.97 9.28
C SER A 105 1.91 -10.69 8.30
N SER A 106 1.45 -10.91 7.07
CA SER A 106 2.23 -11.58 6.00
C SER A 106 3.37 -10.70 5.50
N MET A 107 3.13 -9.40 5.37
CA MET A 107 4.15 -8.44 4.92
C MET A 107 5.27 -8.24 5.94
N PHE A 108 4.98 -8.34 7.21
CA PHE A 108 5.97 -8.21 8.27
C PHE A 108 7.05 -9.31 8.21
N CYS A 109 6.68 -10.50 7.76
CA CYS A 109 7.61 -11.62 7.61
C CYS A 109 8.42 -11.59 6.31
N SER A 110 8.04 -10.78 5.32
CA SER A 110 8.72 -10.77 4.03
C SER A 110 9.93 -9.86 4.01
N THR A 111 11.11 -10.45 3.86
CA THR A 111 12.30 -9.71 3.47
C THR A 111 12.24 -9.38 1.97
N PRO A 112 12.91 -8.33 1.51
CA PRO A 112 12.87 -7.94 0.09
C PRO A 112 13.33 -9.00 -0.89
N THR A 113 14.12 -9.95 -0.43
CA THR A 113 14.69 -11.02 -1.26
C THR A 113 13.98 -12.35 -1.12
N ALA A 114 13.08 -12.52 -0.16
CA ALA A 114 12.40 -13.77 0.07
C ALA A 114 11.07 -13.85 -0.71
N PRO A 115 10.81 -14.94 -1.43
CA PRO A 115 9.50 -15.18 -2.01
C PRO A 115 8.44 -15.28 -0.91
N LEU A 116 7.32 -14.62 -1.09
CA LEU A 116 6.22 -14.61 -0.11
C LEU A 116 5.72 -16.01 0.26
N THR A 117 5.80 -16.95 -0.68
CA THR A 117 5.41 -18.35 -0.47
C THR A 117 6.32 -19.10 0.51
N LYS A 118 7.54 -18.62 0.73
CA LYS A 118 8.50 -19.24 1.66
C LYS A 118 8.53 -18.56 3.03
N CYS A 119 7.69 -17.59 3.25
CA CYS A 119 7.56 -16.90 4.53
C CYS A 119 6.86 -17.75 5.61
N GLY A 120 6.67 -19.02 5.38
CA GLY A 120 6.10 -19.98 6.31
C GLY A 120 7.14 -20.67 7.17
N GLY A 121 7.51 -20.06 8.19
CA GLY A 121 8.07 -20.55 9.42
C GLY A 121 9.26 -21.54 9.43
N ARG A 122 9.22 -22.65 8.78
CA ARG A 122 10.21 -23.71 9.04
C ARG A 122 11.62 -23.42 8.53
N SER A 123 11.74 -22.84 7.36
CA SER A 123 13.07 -22.53 6.80
C SER A 123 13.73 -21.35 7.51
N PHE A 124 12.95 -20.50 8.11
CA PHE A 124 13.48 -19.37 8.86
C PHE A 124 14.02 -19.77 10.22
N SER A 125 13.31 -20.65 10.95
CA SER A 125 13.77 -21.14 12.25
C SER A 125 15.03 -22.03 12.14
N ALA A 126 15.14 -22.81 11.07
CA ALA A 126 16.33 -23.60 10.81
C ALA A 126 17.58 -22.73 10.56
N ARG A 127 17.40 -21.60 9.92
CA ARG A 127 18.50 -20.66 9.66
C ARG A 127 18.93 -19.90 10.91
N ALA A 128 18.01 -19.55 11.75
CA ALA A 128 18.31 -18.91 13.03
C ALA A 128 19.07 -19.85 13.95
N ALA A 129 18.72 -21.12 13.96
CA ALA A 129 19.42 -22.12 14.73
C ALA A 129 20.87 -22.35 14.23
N ALA A 130 21.09 -22.30 12.94
CA ALA A 130 22.42 -22.41 12.37
C ALA A 130 23.32 -21.21 12.68
N GLY A 131 22.73 -20.04 12.83
CA GLY A 131 23.44 -18.81 13.21
C GLY A 131 23.83 -18.73 14.68
N ALA A 132 23.22 -19.53 15.53
CA ALA A 132 23.51 -19.55 16.95
C ALA A 132 24.60 -20.61 17.35
N GLY A 133 25.06 -21.35 16.40
CA GLY A 133 26.02 -22.45 16.64
C GLY A 133 27.51 -22.11 16.52
N TRP A 134 27.86 -20.80 16.57
CA TRP A 134 29.28 -20.42 16.50
C TRP A 134 29.72 -19.41 17.56
#